data_2a542275e61abfdea244b40a43f5e853
#
_entry.id   2a542275e61abfdea244b40a43f5e853
#
_cell.length_a   1.000
_cell.length_b   1.000
_cell.length_c   1.000
_cell.angle_alpha   90.00
_cell.angle_beta   90.00
_cell.angle_gamma   90.00
#
_symmetry.space_group_name_H-M   'P 1'
#
loop_
_entity.id
_entity.type
_entity.pdbx_description
1 polymer ?
#
loop_
_entity_poly.entity_id
_entity_poly.type
_entity_poly.pdbx_seq_one_letter_code
_entity_poly.pdbx_strand_id
1 'polypeptide(L)'
;MKENPLASRSDVHIFPDSSRVVALLFVAGQELGGAESRASSVVKRIVALPEADVRRRLKDIIQRFARRHRDIVAIFSQHAERVSNRLDPKADLSEERWLLLGASFTHEYSLEAAAVCNPSIVMHPDQSDVPEGAVRFVMSYRGVGEGHRSSIGFRTGLVGADGEITLDPREPYPMIGTARDGLFHRDVFHARLKAMGQDGESAAYVLDELPVVFSIEELEARLEILISEFDTRQDAHTIARHHRSIAACSYGVHFDEGVDISERVLWPVMSAEAHGMEDARFVLFTEADGTTTYLATYTAFDGLNISQQLLRTDDFISFDASPVVGAAAPRKGLALFPRRINGKYAALTRYDSETNAVCFSDTLGHWGRAVTFQLPEWDWEVIQLGNCGSPIETEAGWLVLTHAVGPMRTYSLGAVLLDLDDPTKMLAALKEPLLIASPEEQDGYVPNVVYTCGAIAHGDILVIPYGVADHRINFATASISALLKAMTTTEHPAIVAKVQHRRLEDLALEH
;
A
#
# COMPACT_ATOMS: atom_id res chain seq x y z
N MET A 1 -21.43 5.76 -23.25
CA MET A 1 -20.70 7.05 -23.30
C MET A 1 -19.67 6.97 -24.43
N LYS A 2 -19.35 8.08 -25.08
CA LYS A 2 -18.30 8.12 -26.11
C LYS A 2 -16.93 8.23 -25.43
N GLU A 3 -15.92 7.65 -26.07
CA GLU A 3 -14.52 7.84 -25.68
C GLU A 3 -14.15 9.32 -25.65
N ASN A 4 -13.48 9.75 -24.58
CA ASN A 4 -13.03 11.14 -24.47
C ASN A 4 -11.72 11.30 -25.26
N PRO A 5 -11.64 12.22 -26.23
CA PRO A 5 -10.44 12.40 -27.04
C PRO A 5 -9.24 13.00 -26.28
N LEU A 6 -9.43 13.37 -25.01
CA LEU A 6 -8.38 13.93 -24.16
C LEU A 6 -7.40 12.88 -23.63
N ALA A 7 -7.80 11.61 -23.57
CA ALA A 7 -6.95 10.51 -23.16
C ALA A 7 -6.68 9.56 -24.33
N SER A 8 -5.40 9.20 -24.52
CA SER A 8 -4.95 8.24 -25.51
C SER A 8 -4.47 6.96 -24.81
N ARG A 9 -5.01 5.82 -25.16
CA ARG A 9 -4.58 4.51 -24.66
C ARG A 9 -3.26 4.09 -25.29
N SER A 10 -2.40 3.51 -24.49
CA SER A 10 -1.13 2.88 -24.93
C SER A 10 -1.36 1.40 -25.22
N ASP A 11 -0.52 0.83 -26.07
CA ASP A 11 -0.46 -0.61 -26.34
C ASP A 11 0.31 -1.40 -25.25
N VAL A 12 0.74 -0.75 -24.19
CA VAL A 12 1.44 -1.38 -23.06
C VAL A 12 0.46 -1.96 -22.08
N HIS A 13 0.58 -3.27 -21.81
CA HIS A 13 -0.30 -4.00 -20.90
C HIS A 13 0.48 -4.85 -19.93
N ILE A 14 -0.02 -5.00 -18.71
CA ILE A 14 0.50 -5.92 -17.71
C ILE A 14 -0.62 -6.88 -17.32
N PHE A 15 -0.40 -8.17 -17.59
CA PHE A 15 -1.33 -9.24 -17.24
C PHE A 15 -0.91 -9.94 -15.96
N PRO A 16 -1.85 -10.58 -15.25
CA PRO A 16 -1.53 -11.49 -14.14
C PRO A 16 -0.57 -12.58 -14.60
N ASP A 17 0.40 -12.90 -13.77
CA ASP A 17 1.38 -13.96 -14.04
C ASP A 17 1.35 -15.00 -12.91
N SER A 18 0.68 -16.12 -13.15
CA SER A 18 0.56 -17.21 -12.19
C SER A 18 1.89 -17.93 -11.90
N SER A 19 2.92 -17.71 -12.74
CA SER A 19 4.26 -18.26 -12.52
C SER A 19 5.05 -17.48 -11.47
N ARG A 20 4.61 -16.28 -11.08
CA ARG A 20 5.22 -15.50 -10.01
C ARG A 20 4.85 -16.08 -8.66
N VAL A 21 5.72 -16.94 -8.17
CA VAL A 21 5.52 -17.67 -6.92
C VAL A 21 6.59 -17.33 -5.90
N VAL A 22 6.19 -17.32 -4.64
CA VAL A 22 7.08 -17.29 -3.48
C VAL A 22 6.93 -18.57 -2.70
N ALA A 23 8.01 -19.03 -2.09
CA ALA A 23 7.98 -20.19 -1.23
C ALA A 23 7.69 -19.77 0.21
N LEU A 24 6.56 -20.18 0.75
CA LEU A 24 6.10 -19.87 2.09
C LEU A 24 6.17 -21.09 3.00
N LEU A 25 6.36 -20.83 4.31
CA LEU A 25 6.24 -21.86 5.32
C LEU A 25 4.78 -22.36 5.38
N PHE A 26 4.61 -23.67 5.27
CA PHE A 26 3.32 -24.33 5.40
C PHE A 26 3.36 -25.29 6.58
N VAL A 27 2.72 -24.94 7.68
CA VAL A 27 2.53 -25.84 8.82
C VAL A 27 1.11 -26.37 8.75
N ALA A 28 0.96 -27.68 8.57
CA ALA A 28 -0.34 -28.34 8.52
C ALA A 28 -1.10 -28.09 9.83
N GLY A 29 -2.03 -27.13 9.82
CA GLY A 29 -2.65 -26.54 11.00
C GLY A 29 -4.03 -27.05 11.33
N GLN A 30 -4.22 -28.39 11.45
CA GLN A 30 -5.40 -28.90 12.16
C GLN A 30 -4.93 -29.76 13.31
N GLU A 31 -5.03 -29.26 14.51
CA GLU A 31 -4.98 -30.05 15.71
C GLU A 31 -6.26 -30.91 15.76
N LEU A 32 -6.13 -32.14 15.33
CA LEU A 32 -7.12 -33.18 15.70
C LEU A 32 -7.00 -33.36 17.20
N GLY A 33 -8.10 -33.26 17.92
CA GLY A 33 -8.14 -33.47 19.37
C GLY A 33 -7.48 -34.80 19.76
N GLY A 34 -6.22 -34.75 20.17
CA GLY A 34 -5.36 -35.87 20.52
C GLY A 34 -3.91 -35.40 20.67
N ALA A 35 -3.08 -36.13 21.38
CA ALA A 35 -1.75 -35.74 21.83
C ALA A 35 -0.70 -35.44 20.74
N GLU A 36 -0.98 -35.59 19.44
CA GLU A 36 -0.03 -35.35 18.38
C GLU A 36 -0.59 -34.36 17.32
N SER A 37 0.15 -33.27 17.09
CA SER A 37 -0.17 -32.36 15.97
C SER A 37 0.14 -33.04 14.64
N ARG A 38 -0.60 -32.70 13.60
CA ARG A 38 -0.36 -33.18 12.22
C ARG A 38 1.06 -32.86 11.73
N ALA A 39 1.60 -31.72 12.13
CA ALA A 39 2.98 -31.33 11.83
C ALA A 39 4.00 -32.30 12.48
N SER A 40 3.82 -32.67 13.75
CA SER A 40 4.69 -33.66 14.41
C SER A 40 4.65 -35.00 13.71
N SER A 41 3.49 -35.45 13.23
CA SER A 41 3.38 -36.67 12.43
C SER A 41 4.13 -36.60 11.11
N VAL A 42 4.16 -35.42 10.44
CA VAL A 42 4.98 -35.22 9.22
C VAL A 42 6.46 -35.35 9.58
N VAL A 43 6.93 -34.68 10.63
CA VAL A 43 8.32 -34.75 11.10
C VAL A 43 8.72 -36.21 11.35
N LYS A 44 7.92 -36.98 12.11
CA LYS A 44 8.20 -38.40 12.38
C LYS A 44 8.33 -39.24 11.10
N ARG A 45 7.46 -39.00 10.10
CA ARG A 45 7.54 -39.71 8.81
C ARG A 45 8.83 -39.38 8.05
N ILE A 46 9.28 -38.13 8.04
CA ILE A 46 10.51 -37.72 7.38
C ILE A 46 11.74 -38.32 8.11
N VAL A 47 11.76 -38.25 9.42
CA VAL A 47 12.84 -38.85 10.26
C VAL A 47 12.94 -40.35 10.04
N ALA A 48 11.85 -41.05 9.85
CA ALA A 48 11.81 -42.51 9.67
C ALA A 48 12.19 -42.99 8.26
N LEU A 49 12.37 -42.12 7.27
CA LEU A 49 12.74 -42.52 5.89
C LEU A 49 14.15 -43.10 5.82
N PRO A 50 14.40 -44.15 5.01
CA PRO A 50 15.76 -44.55 4.66
C PRO A 50 16.53 -43.45 3.93
N GLU A 51 17.85 -43.32 4.20
CA GLU A 51 18.67 -42.23 3.57
C GLU A 51 18.67 -42.26 2.04
N ALA A 52 18.62 -43.46 1.44
CA ALA A 52 18.51 -43.55 -0.03
C ALA A 52 17.21 -42.93 -0.57
N ASP A 53 16.12 -43.04 0.16
CA ASP A 53 14.82 -42.45 -0.18
C ASP A 53 14.83 -40.94 0.04
N VAL A 54 15.48 -40.47 1.12
CA VAL A 54 15.67 -39.03 1.39
C VAL A 54 16.39 -38.37 0.22
N ARG A 55 17.56 -38.87 -0.16
CA ARG A 55 18.36 -38.32 -1.27
C ARG A 55 17.59 -38.34 -2.59
N ARG A 56 16.90 -39.42 -2.91
CA ARG A 56 16.12 -39.54 -4.14
C ARG A 56 15.00 -38.49 -4.19
N ARG A 57 14.23 -38.37 -3.12
CA ARG A 57 13.10 -37.44 -3.01
C ARG A 57 13.56 -35.99 -3.05
N LEU A 58 14.59 -35.63 -2.29
CA LEU A 58 15.13 -34.28 -2.27
C LEU A 58 15.63 -33.88 -3.67
N LYS A 59 16.38 -34.75 -4.34
CA LYS A 59 16.86 -34.53 -5.70
C LYS A 59 15.70 -34.25 -6.68
N ASP A 60 14.63 -35.06 -6.62
CA ASP A 60 13.43 -34.89 -7.47
C ASP A 60 12.76 -33.52 -7.19
N ILE A 61 12.60 -33.14 -5.93
CA ILE A 61 12.00 -31.87 -5.51
C ILE A 61 12.86 -30.70 -6.04
N ILE A 62 14.16 -30.72 -5.80
CA ILE A 62 15.05 -29.64 -6.28
C ILE A 62 15.00 -29.54 -7.81
N GLN A 63 15.05 -30.63 -8.54
CA GLN A 63 14.97 -30.61 -9.99
C GLN A 63 13.67 -29.97 -10.53
N ARG A 64 12.57 -30.19 -9.82
CA ARG A 64 11.26 -29.67 -10.24
C ARG A 64 11.07 -28.19 -9.91
N PHE A 65 11.57 -27.72 -8.77
CA PHE A 65 11.23 -26.41 -8.22
C PHE A 65 12.38 -25.37 -8.28
N ALA A 66 13.66 -25.79 -8.42
CA ALA A 66 14.79 -24.86 -8.37
C ALA A 66 14.73 -23.72 -9.40
N ARG A 67 14.11 -23.94 -10.57
CA ARG A 67 14.00 -22.91 -11.62
C ARG A 67 12.98 -21.80 -11.30
N ARG A 68 12.20 -21.97 -10.25
CA ARG A 68 11.13 -21.03 -9.88
C ARG A 68 11.53 -20.13 -8.71
N HIS A 69 12.66 -20.39 -8.09
CA HIS A 69 13.15 -19.68 -6.92
C HIS A 69 14.64 -19.38 -7.06
N ARG A 70 15.07 -18.25 -6.51
CA ARG A 70 16.49 -17.84 -6.56
C ARG A 70 17.39 -18.83 -5.82
N ASP A 71 17.02 -19.25 -4.63
CA ASP A 71 17.70 -20.25 -3.82
C ASP A 71 16.71 -21.11 -2.99
N ILE A 72 16.19 -22.16 -3.64
CA ILE A 72 15.21 -23.06 -2.99
C ILE A 72 15.86 -23.86 -1.84
N VAL A 73 17.17 -24.10 -1.88
CA VAL A 73 17.90 -24.88 -0.85
C VAL A 73 17.99 -24.06 0.43
N ALA A 74 18.34 -22.78 0.33
CA ALA A 74 18.35 -21.89 1.49
C ALA A 74 16.95 -21.76 2.11
N ILE A 75 15.89 -21.68 1.31
CA ILE A 75 14.52 -21.65 1.78
C ILE A 75 14.15 -22.91 2.54
N PHE A 76 14.50 -24.07 2.02
CA PHE A 76 14.26 -25.35 2.71
C PHE A 76 14.99 -25.40 4.05
N SER A 77 16.25 -24.94 4.12
CA SER A 77 17.00 -24.90 5.38
C SER A 77 16.32 -23.98 6.40
N GLN A 78 15.91 -22.79 6.02
CA GLN A 78 15.19 -21.85 6.89
C GLN A 78 13.85 -22.44 7.39
N HIS A 79 13.10 -23.11 6.53
CA HIS A 79 11.83 -23.72 6.93
C HIS A 79 12.01 -24.94 7.84
N ALA A 80 13.11 -25.72 7.64
CA ALA A 80 13.47 -26.79 8.57
C ALA A 80 13.77 -26.25 9.96
N GLU A 81 14.53 -25.15 10.04
CA GLU A 81 14.84 -24.50 11.32
C GLU A 81 13.58 -24.07 12.07
N ARG A 82 12.62 -23.44 11.36
CA ARG A 82 11.33 -22.99 11.96
C ARG A 82 10.47 -24.13 12.51
N VAL A 83 10.64 -25.36 12.06
CA VAL A 83 9.90 -26.55 12.56
C VAL A 83 10.75 -27.47 13.41
N SER A 84 12.02 -27.15 13.64
CA SER A 84 12.99 -27.94 14.37
C SER A 84 12.60 -28.22 15.84
N ASN A 85 11.82 -27.33 16.44
CA ASN A 85 11.28 -27.49 17.79
C ASN A 85 10.35 -28.70 17.95
N ARG A 86 9.97 -29.37 16.86
CA ARG A 86 9.18 -30.60 16.82
C ARG A 86 10.02 -31.87 16.68
N LEU A 87 11.33 -31.69 16.53
CA LEU A 87 12.27 -32.83 16.52
C LEU A 87 12.61 -33.26 17.93
N ASP A 88 13.02 -34.51 18.08
CA ASP A 88 13.70 -34.95 19.30
C ASP A 88 15.01 -34.13 19.44
N PRO A 89 15.30 -33.49 20.58
CA PRO A 89 16.53 -32.74 20.80
C PRO A 89 17.82 -33.57 20.58
N LYS A 90 17.74 -34.89 20.56
CA LYS A 90 18.85 -35.80 20.29
C LYS A 90 18.90 -36.28 18.83
N ALA A 91 17.98 -35.84 17.97
CA ALA A 91 17.96 -36.26 16.58
C ALA A 91 19.17 -35.67 15.84
N ASP A 92 20.04 -36.59 15.38
CA ASP A 92 21.13 -36.22 14.44
C ASP A 92 20.64 -36.47 13.03
N LEU A 93 20.40 -35.40 12.25
CA LEU A 93 19.89 -35.48 10.88
C LEU A 93 20.98 -35.22 9.89
N SER A 94 21.01 -35.99 8.78
CA SER A 94 21.83 -35.65 7.62
C SER A 94 21.36 -34.33 7.01
N GLU A 95 22.25 -33.64 6.28
CA GLU A 95 21.93 -32.40 5.58
C GLU A 95 20.74 -32.60 4.61
N GLU A 96 20.75 -33.67 3.86
CA GLU A 96 19.69 -34.00 2.91
C GLU A 96 18.34 -34.23 3.62
N ARG A 97 18.36 -34.86 4.80
CA ARG A 97 17.13 -35.05 5.59
C ARG A 97 16.62 -33.75 6.18
N TRP A 98 17.52 -32.87 6.63
CA TRP A 98 17.19 -31.53 7.06
C TRP A 98 16.49 -30.72 5.95
N LEU A 99 17.08 -30.73 4.75
CA LEU A 99 16.50 -30.06 3.59
C LEU A 99 15.16 -30.67 3.16
N LEU A 100 15.03 -32.01 3.20
CA LEU A 100 13.76 -32.67 2.90
C LEU A 100 12.69 -32.35 3.94
N LEU A 101 13.07 -32.20 5.21
CA LEU A 101 12.18 -31.72 6.26
C LEU A 101 11.65 -30.33 5.89
N GLY A 102 12.53 -29.38 5.61
CA GLY A 102 12.13 -28.04 5.20
C GLY A 102 11.24 -28.01 3.94
N ALA A 103 11.62 -28.79 2.93
CA ALA A 103 10.81 -28.94 1.72
C ALA A 103 9.40 -29.45 2.00
N SER A 104 9.25 -30.32 3.04
CA SER A 104 7.94 -30.87 3.42
C SER A 104 7.04 -29.87 4.17
N PHE A 105 7.59 -28.75 4.61
CA PHE A 105 6.91 -27.62 5.21
C PHE A 105 6.98 -26.36 4.35
N THR A 106 7.23 -26.50 3.04
CA THR A 106 7.24 -25.43 2.08
C THR A 106 6.10 -25.62 1.08
N HIS A 107 5.40 -24.54 0.74
CA HIS A 107 4.51 -24.49 -0.41
C HIS A 107 4.78 -23.26 -1.27
N GLU A 108 4.47 -23.35 -2.55
CA GLU A 108 4.46 -22.19 -3.44
C GLU A 108 3.15 -21.44 -3.28
N TYR A 109 3.24 -20.12 -3.26
CA TYR A 109 2.10 -19.21 -3.31
C TYR A 109 2.25 -18.32 -4.54
N SER A 110 1.22 -18.32 -5.40
CA SER A 110 1.20 -17.45 -6.58
C SER A 110 0.66 -16.07 -6.22
N LEU A 111 1.52 -15.05 -6.37
CA LEU A 111 1.24 -13.66 -5.96
C LEU A 111 0.19 -12.96 -6.84
N GLU A 112 0.11 -13.35 -8.09
CA GLU A 112 -0.67 -12.68 -9.13
C GLU A 112 -1.60 -13.65 -9.89
N ALA A 113 -1.99 -14.75 -9.25
CA ALA A 113 -2.77 -15.79 -9.94
C ALA A 113 -4.13 -15.31 -10.43
N ALA A 114 -4.74 -14.35 -9.74
CA ALA A 114 -6.09 -13.88 -10.04
C ALA A 114 -6.09 -12.54 -10.79
N ALA A 115 -5.27 -11.58 -10.36
CA ALA A 115 -5.31 -10.22 -10.90
C ALA A 115 -4.04 -9.43 -10.61
N VAL A 116 -3.82 -8.39 -11.42
CA VAL A 116 -2.98 -7.23 -11.13
C VAL A 116 -3.81 -5.98 -11.37
N CYS A 117 -3.87 -5.08 -10.38
CA CYS A 117 -4.75 -3.90 -10.43
C CYS A 117 -4.23 -2.75 -9.55
N ASN A 118 -5.00 -1.67 -9.45
CA ASN A 118 -4.75 -0.53 -8.58
C ASN A 118 -3.32 0.04 -8.70
N PRO A 119 -2.83 0.36 -9.92
CA PRO A 119 -1.48 0.85 -10.11
C PRO A 119 -1.32 2.28 -9.56
N SER A 120 -0.14 2.57 -9.01
CA SER A 120 0.32 3.92 -8.64
C SER A 120 1.75 4.11 -9.14
N ILE A 121 2.04 5.27 -9.73
CA ILE A 121 3.31 5.55 -10.40
C ILE A 121 3.97 6.79 -9.79
N VAL A 122 5.30 6.74 -9.60
CA VAL A 122 6.14 7.85 -9.17
C VAL A 122 7.45 7.86 -9.93
N MET A 123 8.17 8.99 -9.90
CA MET A 123 9.52 9.05 -10.44
C MET A 123 10.44 8.07 -9.71
N HIS A 124 11.30 7.38 -10.46
CA HIS A 124 12.30 6.47 -9.89
C HIS A 124 13.37 7.27 -9.13
N PRO A 125 13.90 6.79 -7.98
CA PRO A 125 14.95 7.49 -7.24
C PRO A 125 16.23 7.66 -8.03
N ASP A 126 16.55 6.74 -8.91
CA ASP A 126 17.69 6.80 -9.80
C ASP A 126 17.25 7.19 -11.22
N GLN A 127 17.67 8.38 -11.64
CA GLN A 127 17.46 8.93 -12.99
C GLN A 127 18.78 8.94 -13.81
N SER A 128 19.83 8.23 -13.35
CA SER A 128 21.04 8.05 -14.11
C SER A 128 20.80 7.19 -15.36
N ASP A 129 21.58 7.40 -16.39
CA ASP A 129 21.51 6.64 -17.64
C ASP A 129 20.13 6.64 -18.33
N VAL A 130 19.30 7.64 -18.05
CA VAL A 130 18.02 7.85 -18.74
C VAL A 130 18.26 8.62 -20.03
N PRO A 131 17.65 8.23 -21.18
CA PRO A 131 17.76 8.97 -22.44
C PRO A 131 17.32 10.44 -22.27
N GLU A 132 17.93 11.33 -23.07
CA GLU A 132 17.59 12.75 -23.03
C GLU A 132 16.09 12.95 -23.28
N GLY A 133 15.45 13.75 -22.43
CA GLY A 133 14.03 14.02 -22.48
C GLY A 133 13.11 12.90 -21.99
N ALA A 134 13.65 11.77 -21.54
CA ALA A 134 12.88 10.71 -20.90
C ALA A 134 12.96 10.80 -19.38
N VAL A 135 12.10 10.06 -18.68
CA VAL A 135 12.16 9.86 -17.22
C VAL A 135 11.93 8.41 -16.88
N ARG A 136 12.62 7.91 -15.84
CA ARG A 136 12.40 6.59 -15.28
C ARG A 136 11.36 6.64 -14.17
N PHE A 137 10.50 5.64 -14.10
CA PHE A 137 9.45 5.53 -13.08
C PHE A 137 9.51 4.22 -12.30
N VAL A 138 8.96 4.26 -11.09
CA VAL A 138 8.51 3.08 -10.34
C VAL A 138 7.00 3.08 -10.30
N MET A 139 6.39 1.96 -10.64
CA MET A 139 4.96 1.73 -10.51
C MET A 139 4.71 0.61 -9.51
N SER A 140 3.96 0.89 -8.45
CA SER A 140 3.41 -0.12 -7.57
C SER A 140 2.09 -0.65 -8.14
N TYR A 141 1.75 -1.89 -7.80
CA TYR A 141 0.47 -2.48 -8.16
C TYR A 141 0.04 -3.50 -7.10
N ARG A 142 -1.24 -3.74 -7.02
CA ARG A 142 -1.83 -4.79 -6.22
C ARG A 142 -1.82 -6.10 -7.00
N GLY A 143 -1.07 -7.10 -6.50
CA GLY A 143 -1.14 -8.48 -6.98
C GLY A 143 -2.14 -9.27 -6.12
N VAL A 144 -3.07 -9.98 -6.75
CA VAL A 144 -4.09 -10.80 -6.08
C VAL A 144 -3.78 -12.27 -6.33
N GLY A 145 -3.45 -12.98 -5.26
CA GLY A 145 -3.08 -14.39 -5.30
C GLY A 145 -4.14 -15.34 -4.77
N GLU A 146 -3.70 -16.51 -4.37
CA GLU A 146 -4.55 -17.57 -3.81
C GLU A 146 -5.31 -17.05 -2.57
N GLY A 147 -6.59 -17.43 -2.46
CA GLY A 147 -7.46 -17.02 -1.35
C GLY A 147 -7.78 -15.53 -1.32
N HIS A 148 -7.62 -14.84 -2.47
CA HIS A 148 -7.81 -13.39 -2.60
C HIS A 148 -6.90 -12.52 -1.71
N ARG A 149 -5.81 -13.10 -1.19
CA ARG A 149 -4.81 -12.34 -0.44
C ARG A 149 -4.02 -11.49 -1.41
N SER A 150 -3.95 -10.20 -1.14
CA SER A 150 -3.22 -9.25 -1.99
C SER A 150 -1.93 -8.76 -1.35
N SER A 151 -0.98 -8.43 -2.23
CA SER A 151 0.34 -7.89 -1.92
C SER A 151 0.62 -6.68 -2.82
N ILE A 152 1.65 -5.91 -2.50
CA ILE A 152 2.11 -4.79 -3.34
C ILE A 152 3.38 -5.24 -4.05
N GLY A 153 3.33 -5.30 -5.38
CA GLY A 153 4.47 -5.51 -6.25
C GLY A 153 4.89 -4.24 -6.96
N PHE A 154 6.05 -4.28 -7.63
CA PHE A 154 6.60 -3.13 -8.34
C PHE A 154 6.99 -3.46 -9.77
N ARG A 155 6.97 -2.45 -10.63
CA ARG A 155 7.49 -2.44 -12.00
C ARG A 155 8.23 -1.14 -12.23
N THR A 156 9.24 -1.18 -13.07
CA THR A 156 9.96 0.00 -13.54
C THR A 156 9.84 0.15 -15.05
N GLY A 157 10.16 1.33 -15.54
CA GLY A 157 10.11 1.63 -16.95
C GLY A 157 10.48 3.08 -17.24
N LEU A 158 10.35 3.47 -18.50
CA LEU A 158 10.65 4.79 -19.00
C LEU A 158 9.41 5.43 -19.63
N VAL A 159 9.30 6.73 -19.49
CA VAL A 159 8.43 7.59 -20.28
C VAL A 159 9.32 8.42 -21.19
N GLY A 160 9.21 8.27 -22.50
CA GLY A 160 9.91 9.05 -23.49
C GLY A 160 9.44 10.51 -23.57
N ALA A 161 10.19 11.34 -24.24
CA ALA A 161 9.85 12.76 -24.46
C ALA A 161 8.52 12.97 -25.18
N ASP A 162 8.08 12.01 -25.97
CA ASP A 162 6.82 11.98 -26.72
C ASP A 162 5.68 11.27 -25.96
N GLY A 163 5.95 10.78 -24.74
CA GLY A 163 5.01 10.04 -23.93
C GLY A 163 4.95 8.53 -24.23
N GLU A 164 5.87 8.01 -25.06
CA GLU A 164 6.00 6.57 -25.24
C GLU A 164 6.38 5.91 -23.91
N ILE A 165 5.67 4.83 -23.56
CA ILE A 165 5.89 4.10 -22.31
C ILE A 165 6.58 2.77 -22.63
N THR A 166 7.71 2.53 -21.98
CA THR A 166 8.45 1.26 -22.10
C THR A 166 8.63 0.68 -20.70
N LEU A 167 8.26 -0.59 -20.53
CA LEU A 167 8.51 -1.31 -19.27
C LEU A 167 9.87 -1.99 -19.30
N ASP A 168 10.61 -1.89 -18.22
CA ASP A 168 11.84 -2.64 -18.05
C ASP A 168 11.54 -4.16 -18.02
N PRO A 169 12.49 -5.01 -18.48
CA PRO A 169 12.39 -6.44 -18.28
C PRO A 169 12.11 -6.79 -16.83
N ARG A 170 11.27 -7.78 -16.60
CA ARG A 170 10.92 -8.23 -15.26
C ARG A 170 11.87 -9.36 -14.84
N GLU A 171 12.46 -9.18 -13.66
CA GLU A 171 13.24 -10.26 -13.06
C GLU A 171 12.31 -11.41 -12.60
N PRO A 172 12.76 -12.68 -12.76
CA PRO A 172 11.86 -13.85 -12.64
C PRO A 172 11.50 -14.23 -11.19
N TYR A 173 12.30 -13.82 -10.18
CA TYR A 173 12.20 -14.35 -8.82
C TYR A 173 11.62 -13.34 -7.84
N PRO A 174 10.31 -13.32 -7.61
CA PRO A 174 9.75 -12.43 -6.59
C PRO A 174 10.28 -12.79 -5.21
N MET A 175 10.58 -11.76 -4.42
CA MET A 175 11.09 -11.88 -3.07
C MET A 175 10.24 -11.07 -2.09
N ILE A 176 9.85 -11.71 -1.00
CA ILE A 176 9.26 -11.06 0.16
C ILE A 176 10.40 -10.48 0.98
N GLY A 177 10.32 -9.22 1.34
CA GLY A 177 11.31 -8.59 2.20
C GLY A 177 11.32 -9.19 3.61
N THR A 178 12.45 -9.06 4.27
CA THR A 178 12.59 -9.48 5.66
C THR A 178 11.92 -8.47 6.58
N ALA A 179 10.97 -8.93 7.38
CA ALA A 179 10.34 -8.09 8.38
C ALA A 179 11.34 -7.72 9.48
N ARG A 180 11.33 -6.47 9.91
CA ARG A 180 12.11 -5.92 11.00
C ARG A 180 11.21 -5.09 11.92
N ASP A 181 11.68 -4.77 13.09
CA ASP A 181 11.01 -3.81 13.94
C ASP A 181 10.94 -2.45 13.23
N GLY A 182 9.79 -1.79 13.34
CA GLY A 182 9.57 -0.51 12.72
C GLY A 182 10.37 0.60 13.38
N LEU A 183 10.71 1.63 12.62
CA LEU A 183 11.12 2.90 13.15
C LEU A 183 9.88 3.77 13.40
N PHE A 184 9.88 4.46 14.54
CA PHE A 184 8.76 5.29 14.95
C PHE A 184 9.11 6.75 14.82
N HIS A 185 8.24 7.55 14.20
CA HIS A 185 8.33 8.99 14.23
C HIS A 185 7.57 9.50 15.46
N ARG A 186 8.26 10.26 16.32
CA ARG A 186 7.74 10.70 17.60
C ARG A 186 6.42 11.47 17.50
N ASP A 187 6.29 12.32 16.50
CA ASP A 187 5.06 13.09 16.24
C ASP A 187 3.88 12.19 15.83
N VAL A 188 4.14 11.19 14.98
CA VAL A 188 3.13 10.20 14.56
C VAL A 188 2.71 9.34 15.76
N PHE A 189 3.67 8.90 16.54
CA PHE A 189 3.43 8.09 17.73
C PHE A 189 2.60 8.86 18.78
N HIS A 190 2.98 10.14 19.05
CA HIS A 190 2.23 11.02 19.94
C HIS A 190 0.81 11.26 19.45
N ALA A 191 0.62 11.52 18.14
CA ALA A 191 -0.72 11.71 17.56
C ALA A 191 -1.62 10.50 17.77
N ARG A 192 -1.07 9.29 17.77
CA ARG A 192 -1.81 8.05 18.04
C ARG A 192 -2.18 7.92 19.51
N LEU A 193 -1.26 8.22 20.43
CA LEU A 193 -1.58 8.28 21.85
C LEU A 193 -2.72 9.28 22.12
N LYS A 194 -2.66 10.45 21.48
CA LYS A 194 -3.71 11.47 21.56
C LYS A 194 -5.06 10.96 21.04
N ALA A 195 -5.09 10.30 19.91
CA ALA A 195 -6.31 9.70 19.35
C ALA A 195 -6.92 8.64 20.28
N MET A 196 -6.12 8.03 21.15
CA MET A 196 -6.57 7.08 22.18
C MET A 196 -6.88 7.75 23.52
N GLY A 197 -6.74 9.09 23.63
CA GLY A 197 -6.87 9.83 24.89
C GLY A 197 -5.77 9.51 25.91
N GLN A 198 -4.59 9.12 25.43
CA GLN A 198 -3.45 8.67 26.26
C GLN A 198 -2.23 9.62 26.11
N ASP A 199 -2.46 10.89 25.80
CA ASP A 199 -1.45 11.93 25.56
C ASP A 199 -1.14 12.79 26.79
N GLY A 200 -1.37 12.28 28.00
CA GLY A 200 -1.11 12.98 29.25
C GLY A 200 0.38 13.15 29.60
N GLU A 201 0.66 13.71 30.80
CA GLU A 201 2.04 13.97 31.31
C GLU A 201 2.96 12.75 31.20
N SER A 202 2.46 11.54 31.45
CA SER A 202 3.27 10.33 31.37
C SER A 202 3.65 9.95 29.94
N ALA A 203 2.83 10.27 28.96
CA ALA A 203 3.17 10.11 27.54
C ALA A 203 4.27 11.11 27.15
N ALA A 204 4.15 12.37 27.57
CA ALA A 204 5.18 13.38 27.37
C ALA A 204 6.50 12.95 28.04
N TYR A 205 6.47 12.47 29.28
CA TYR A 205 7.65 11.96 30.00
C TYR A 205 8.41 10.88 29.22
N VAL A 206 7.70 9.99 28.53
CA VAL A 206 8.32 8.94 27.68
C VAL A 206 8.83 9.53 26.38
N LEU A 207 8.02 10.32 25.69
CA LEU A 207 8.29 10.75 24.31
C LEU A 207 9.30 11.90 24.22
N ASP A 208 9.34 12.83 25.19
CA ASP A 208 10.20 14.02 25.14
C ASP A 208 11.69 13.65 25.18
N GLU A 209 12.01 12.52 25.77
CA GLU A 209 13.39 11.99 25.87
C GLU A 209 13.76 11.07 24.70
N LEU A 210 12.83 10.74 23.81
CA LEU A 210 13.11 9.92 22.62
C LEU A 210 13.56 10.80 21.45
N PRO A 211 14.43 10.29 20.57
CA PRO A 211 14.78 10.95 19.30
C PRO A 211 13.53 11.25 18.45
N VAL A 212 13.69 12.12 17.44
CA VAL A 212 12.61 12.37 16.46
C VAL A 212 12.18 11.10 15.76
N VAL A 213 13.15 10.23 15.47
CA VAL A 213 12.94 8.86 14.96
C VAL A 213 13.58 7.92 15.96
N PHE A 214 12.85 6.94 16.46
CA PHE A 214 13.30 6.02 17.50
C PHE A 214 12.92 4.56 17.19
N SER A 215 13.65 3.64 17.77
CA SER A 215 13.44 2.19 17.66
C SER A 215 12.57 1.64 18.79
N ILE A 216 12.20 0.36 18.71
CA ILE A 216 11.48 -0.32 19.78
C ILE A 216 12.35 -0.47 21.04
N GLU A 217 13.67 -0.68 20.88
CA GLU A 217 14.61 -0.82 21.98
C GLU A 217 14.72 0.51 22.77
N GLU A 218 14.78 1.65 22.08
CA GLU A 218 14.80 2.96 22.71
C GLU A 218 13.48 3.22 23.45
N LEU A 219 12.34 2.86 22.87
CA LEU A 219 11.04 2.94 23.53
C LEU A 219 10.99 2.07 24.78
N GLU A 220 11.37 0.79 24.69
CA GLU A 220 11.37 -0.13 25.83
C GLU A 220 12.28 0.37 26.96
N ALA A 221 13.46 0.88 26.64
CA ALA A 221 14.36 1.45 27.65
C ALA A 221 13.68 2.61 28.43
N ARG A 222 12.94 3.49 27.75
CA ARG A 222 12.18 4.58 28.38
C ARG A 222 10.99 4.09 29.20
N LEU A 223 10.29 3.04 28.71
CA LEU A 223 9.17 2.43 29.42
C LEU A 223 9.64 1.70 30.70
N GLU A 224 10.81 1.07 30.69
CA GLU A 224 11.41 0.47 31.88
C GLU A 224 11.75 1.52 32.93
N ILE A 225 12.29 2.68 32.52
CA ILE A 225 12.54 3.82 33.44
C ILE A 225 11.20 4.29 34.03
N LEU A 226 10.18 4.53 33.21
CA LEU A 226 8.85 4.92 33.68
C LEU A 226 8.31 3.93 34.74
N ILE A 227 8.39 2.66 34.46
CA ILE A 227 7.89 1.61 35.38
C ILE A 227 8.70 1.63 36.66
N SER A 228 10.05 1.71 36.59
CA SER A 228 10.92 1.67 37.78
C SER A 228 10.75 2.88 38.70
N GLU A 229 10.53 4.06 38.12
CA GLU A 229 10.38 5.32 38.90
C GLU A 229 8.96 5.48 39.46
N PHE A 230 7.96 4.88 38.81
CA PHE A 230 6.54 5.03 39.16
C PHE A 230 5.86 3.70 39.51
N ASP A 231 6.59 2.71 39.95
CA ASP A 231 6.11 1.33 40.24
C ASP A 231 4.93 1.29 41.24
N THR A 232 4.82 2.31 42.11
CA THR A 232 3.68 2.44 43.04
C THR A 232 2.39 2.96 42.38
N ARG A 233 2.44 3.36 41.10
CA ARG A 233 1.28 3.84 40.35
C ARG A 233 0.81 2.74 39.38
N GLN A 234 -0.42 2.28 39.56
CA GLN A 234 -1.07 1.35 38.60
C GLN A 234 -1.05 1.88 37.15
N ASP A 235 -0.87 3.17 36.98
CA ASP A 235 -0.89 3.85 35.68
C ASP A 235 0.36 3.55 34.84
N ALA A 236 1.56 3.38 35.41
CA ALA A 236 2.81 3.17 34.68
C ALA A 236 2.74 1.92 33.78
N HIS A 237 2.27 0.81 34.32
CA HIS A 237 2.10 -0.43 33.54
C HIS A 237 1.00 -0.30 32.46
N THR A 238 -0.04 0.46 32.73
CA THR A 238 -1.12 0.70 31.73
C THR A 238 -0.62 1.57 30.62
N ILE A 239 0.14 2.63 30.92
CA ILE A 239 0.77 3.51 29.95
C ILE A 239 1.75 2.74 29.08
N ALA A 240 2.64 1.95 29.69
CA ALA A 240 3.58 1.09 28.96
C ALA A 240 2.85 0.10 28.03
N ARG A 241 1.73 -0.45 28.46
CA ARG A 241 0.90 -1.34 27.62
C ARG A 241 0.34 -0.60 26.42
N HIS A 242 -0.15 0.63 26.57
CA HIS A 242 -0.65 1.44 25.47
C HIS A 242 0.46 1.77 24.46
N HIS A 243 1.64 2.18 24.94
CA HIS A 243 2.78 2.44 24.07
C HIS A 243 3.19 1.19 23.29
N ARG A 244 3.31 0.03 23.94
CA ARG A 244 3.60 -1.26 23.29
C ARG A 244 2.53 -1.66 22.28
N SER A 245 1.26 -1.40 22.58
CA SER A 245 0.17 -1.69 21.65
C SER A 245 0.23 -0.84 20.39
N ILE A 246 0.65 0.41 20.51
CA ILE A 246 0.90 1.29 19.35
C ILE A 246 2.12 0.80 18.56
N ALA A 247 3.22 0.48 19.25
CA ALA A 247 4.42 -0.02 18.61
C ALA A 247 4.17 -1.31 17.82
N ALA A 248 3.40 -2.25 18.39
CA ALA A 248 3.03 -3.51 17.74
C ALA A 248 2.20 -3.36 16.46
N CYS A 249 1.68 -2.16 16.16
CA CYS A 249 0.97 -1.88 14.91
C CYS A 249 1.87 -1.28 13.81
N SER A 250 3.17 -1.18 14.04
CA SER A 250 4.14 -0.64 13.08
C SER A 250 5.25 -1.65 12.86
N TYR A 251 5.76 -1.74 11.64
CA TYR A 251 6.82 -2.67 11.29
C TYR A 251 7.67 -2.09 10.16
N GLY A 252 8.86 -2.63 9.99
CA GLY A 252 9.69 -2.38 8.83
C GLY A 252 9.82 -3.61 7.95
N VAL A 253 10.16 -3.37 6.69
CA VAL A 253 10.54 -4.40 5.73
C VAL A 253 11.83 -3.98 5.06
N HIS A 254 12.76 -4.92 4.92
CA HIS A 254 14.03 -4.68 4.26
C HIS A 254 14.27 -5.72 3.16
N PHE A 255 14.78 -5.26 2.03
CA PHE A 255 15.24 -6.08 0.91
C PHE A 255 16.76 -5.94 0.78
N ASP A 256 17.44 -7.00 0.36
CA ASP A 256 18.86 -6.92 0.06
C ASP A 256 19.12 -5.98 -1.13
N GLU A 257 20.24 -5.22 -1.10
CA GLU A 257 20.58 -4.24 -2.14
C GLU A 257 20.66 -4.82 -3.56
N GLY A 258 21.02 -6.09 -3.69
CA GLY A 258 21.11 -6.80 -4.97
C GLY A 258 19.78 -7.30 -5.54
N VAL A 259 18.66 -7.04 -4.86
CA VAL A 259 17.33 -7.43 -5.33
C VAL A 259 16.76 -6.33 -6.21
N ASP A 260 16.42 -6.64 -7.45
CA ASP A 260 15.80 -5.69 -8.37
C ASP A 260 14.41 -5.23 -7.85
N ILE A 261 14.02 -3.98 -8.13
CA ILE A 261 12.73 -3.45 -7.68
C ILE A 261 11.56 -4.31 -8.17
N SER A 262 11.64 -4.88 -9.38
CA SER A 262 10.58 -5.72 -9.94
C SER A 262 10.43 -7.09 -9.25
N GLU A 263 11.43 -7.51 -8.46
CA GLU A 263 11.36 -8.72 -7.64
C GLU A 263 10.73 -8.44 -6.26
N ARG A 264 10.81 -7.19 -5.76
CA ARG A 264 10.37 -6.82 -4.40
C ARG A 264 8.86 -6.92 -4.27
N VAL A 265 8.44 -7.59 -3.21
CA VAL A 265 7.02 -7.76 -2.87
C VAL A 265 6.81 -7.42 -1.40
N LEU A 266 6.00 -6.40 -1.14
CA LEU A 266 5.49 -6.14 0.20
C LEU A 266 4.37 -7.12 0.47
N TRP A 267 4.59 -7.97 1.45
CA TRP A 267 3.70 -9.05 1.87
C TRP A 267 3.07 -8.72 3.22
N PRO A 268 1.81 -9.10 3.46
CA PRO A 268 1.17 -8.90 4.75
C PRO A 268 1.99 -9.41 5.93
N VAL A 269 2.28 -8.52 6.88
CA VAL A 269 3.05 -8.81 8.11
C VAL A 269 2.15 -8.81 9.33
N MET A 270 1.24 -7.83 9.43
CA MET A 270 0.37 -7.66 10.59
C MET A 270 -0.97 -8.38 10.43
N SER A 271 -1.64 -8.63 11.56
CA SER A 271 -3.00 -9.19 11.57
C SER A 271 -4.01 -8.31 10.82
N ALA A 272 -3.84 -7.00 10.86
CA ALA A 272 -4.68 -6.07 10.11
C ALA A 272 -4.58 -6.23 8.59
N GLU A 273 -3.52 -6.89 8.10
CA GLU A 273 -3.24 -7.17 6.68
C GLU A 273 -3.48 -8.63 6.30
N ALA A 274 -4.03 -9.44 7.20
CA ALA A 274 -4.10 -10.90 7.05
C ALA A 274 -4.75 -11.35 5.72
N HIS A 275 -5.65 -10.52 5.14
CA HIS A 275 -6.28 -10.75 3.84
C HIS A 275 -5.74 -9.85 2.73
N GLY A 276 -4.84 -8.93 3.03
CA GLY A 276 -4.08 -8.21 2.01
C GLY A 276 -3.78 -6.76 2.28
N MET A 277 -2.88 -6.26 1.44
CA MET A 277 -2.51 -4.86 1.29
C MET A 277 -3.09 -4.37 -0.04
N GLU A 278 -3.89 -3.29 0.00
CA GLU A 278 -4.66 -2.83 -1.14
C GLU A 278 -4.40 -1.36 -1.47
N ASP A 279 -4.52 -0.99 -2.73
CA ASP A 279 -4.67 0.38 -3.22
C ASP A 279 -3.56 1.34 -2.74
N ALA A 280 -2.30 0.94 -2.82
CA ALA A 280 -1.18 1.80 -2.46
C ALA A 280 -1.14 3.05 -3.34
N ARG A 281 -1.10 4.24 -2.73
CA ARG A 281 -1.06 5.55 -3.38
C ARG A 281 0.25 6.22 -3.05
N PHE A 282 1.24 6.02 -3.91
CA PHE A 282 2.57 6.58 -3.75
C PHE A 282 2.62 8.05 -4.18
N VAL A 283 3.45 8.81 -3.49
CA VAL A 283 3.87 10.17 -3.83
C VAL A 283 5.33 10.37 -3.48
N LEU A 284 6.07 11.08 -4.33
CA LEU A 284 7.37 11.63 -3.98
C LEU A 284 7.11 12.94 -3.21
N PHE A 285 7.28 12.88 -1.90
CA PHE A 285 7.05 14.01 -1.01
C PHE A 285 8.33 14.84 -0.86
N THR A 286 8.21 16.15 -0.98
CA THR A 286 9.32 17.09 -0.82
C THR A 286 9.08 17.99 0.39
N GLU A 287 10.00 17.96 1.36
CA GLU A 287 10.00 18.88 2.50
C GLU A 287 10.51 20.26 2.11
N ALA A 288 10.30 21.25 2.97
CA ALA A 288 10.66 22.64 2.71
C ALA A 288 12.18 22.87 2.55
N ASP A 289 13.01 22.00 3.08
CA ASP A 289 14.47 22.02 2.92
C ASP A 289 14.97 21.31 1.65
N GLY A 290 14.04 20.78 0.82
CA GLY A 290 14.33 20.09 -0.41
C GLY A 290 14.61 18.59 -0.24
N THR A 291 14.58 18.05 0.97
CA THR A 291 14.68 16.61 1.16
C THR A 291 13.44 15.90 0.62
N THR A 292 13.66 14.74 0.01
CA THR A 292 12.59 13.95 -0.61
C THR A 292 12.46 12.58 0.04
N THR A 293 11.24 12.07 0.13
CA THR A 293 10.93 10.72 0.58
C THR A 293 9.69 10.21 -0.16
N TYR A 294 9.62 8.92 -0.39
CA TYR A 294 8.41 8.31 -0.94
C TYR A 294 7.47 7.96 0.21
N LEU A 295 6.30 8.52 0.14
CA LEU A 295 5.20 8.20 1.04
C LEU A 295 4.11 7.48 0.25
N ALA A 296 3.47 6.50 0.87
CA ALA A 296 2.25 5.94 0.32
C ALA A 296 1.23 5.70 1.43
N THR A 297 -0.03 5.86 1.11
CA THR A 297 -1.09 5.31 1.93
C THR A 297 -1.63 4.05 1.25
N TYR A 298 -1.93 3.03 2.03
CA TYR A 298 -2.57 1.82 1.53
C TYR A 298 -3.65 1.33 2.51
N THR A 299 -4.50 0.46 2.02
CA THR A 299 -5.56 -0.16 2.82
C THR A 299 -5.10 -1.54 3.29
N ALA A 300 -5.05 -1.75 4.60
CA ALA A 300 -4.89 -3.05 5.21
C ALA A 300 -6.28 -3.70 5.40
N PHE A 301 -6.41 -4.97 5.04
CA PHE A 301 -7.64 -5.75 5.15
C PHE A 301 -7.41 -7.04 5.94
N ASP A 302 -8.17 -7.25 7.01
CA ASP A 302 -8.07 -8.44 7.88
C ASP A 302 -9.10 -9.53 7.55
N GLY A 303 -9.95 -9.31 6.54
CA GLY A 303 -11.06 -10.17 6.15
C GLY A 303 -12.43 -9.66 6.65
N LEU A 304 -12.47 -8.74 7.59
CA LEU A 304 -13.68 -8.11 8.13
C LEU A 304 -13.57 -6.59 8.14
N ASN A 305 -12.43 -6.08 8.57
CA ASN A 305 -12.19 -4.65 8.76
C ASN A 305 -11.15 -4.15 7.79
N ILE A 306 -11.26 -2.89 7.42
CA ILE A 306 -10.26 -2.16 6.67
C ILE A 306 -9.69 -1.04 7.52
N SER A 307 -8.38 -0.80 7.41
CA SER A 307 -7.69 0.31 8.07
C SER A 307 -6.69 0.95 7.13
N GLN A 308 -6.51 2.26 7.30
CA GLN A 308 -5.56 3.02 6.52
C GLN A 308 -4.16 2.89 7.13
N GLN A 309 -3.17 2.66 6.31
CA GLN A 309 -1.77 2.58 6.71
C GLN A 309 -0.95 3.62 5.92
N LEU A 310 0.13 4.08 6.53
CA LEU A 310 1.18 4.87 5.90
C LEU A 310 2.39 3.97 5.66
N LEU A 311 2.93 4.02 4.47
CA LEU A 311 4.19 3.40 4.08
C LEU A 311 5.19 4.49 3.74
N ARG A 312 6.43 4.36 4.19
CA ARG A 312 7.54 5.27 3.92
C ARG A 312 8.73 4.50 3.39
N THR A 313 9.40 5.05 2.39
CA THR A 313 10.69 4.56 1.89
C THR A 313 11.45 5.72 1.23
N ASP A 314 12.78 5.68 1.30
CA ASP A 314 13.61 6.65 0.57
C ASP A 314 14.25 6.02 -0.67
N ASP A 315 14.29 4.68 -0.76
CA ASP A 315 15.10 3.92 -1.71
C ASP A 315 14.41 2.69 -2.31
N PHE A 316 13.18 2.40 -1.90
CA PHE A 316 12.47 1.15 -2.19
C PHE A 316 13.16 -0.13 -1.69
N ILE A 317 14.23 0.00 -0.89
CA ILE A 317 14.94 -1.12 -0.23
C ILE A 317 14.39 -1.33 1.18
N SER A 318 14.29 -0.24 1.92
CA SER A 318 13.73 -0.25 3.28
C SER A 318 12.40 0.46 3.30
N PHE A 319 11.42 -0.18 3.93
CA PHE A 319 10.08 0.37 4.13
C PHE A 319 9.71 0.38 5.60
N ASP A 320 9.04 1.43 6.05
CA ASP A 320 8.40 1.50 7.35
C ASP A 320 6.90 1.68 7.19
N ALA A 321 6.13 0.81 7.84
CA ALA A 321 4.68 0.82 7.83
C ALA A 321 4.12 1.21 9.20
N SER A 322 3.15 2.10 9.23
CA SER A 322 2.48 2.54 10.44
C SER A 322 1.01 2.88 10.17
N PRO A 323 0.10 2.68 11.14
CA PRO A 323 -1.30 3.02 10.96
C PRO A 323 -1.53 4.52 10.90
N VAL A 324 -2.53 4.89 10.10
CA VAL A 324 -3.10 6.24 10.02
C VAL A 324 -4.45 6.26 10.73
N VAL A 325 -4.68 7.26 11.58
CA VAL A 325 -5.88 7.39 12.39
C VAL A 325 -6.56 8.75 12.22
N GLY A 326 -7.77 8.87 12.69
CA GLY A 326 -8.55 10.11 12.71
C GLY A 326 -9.78 10.10 11.81
N ALA A 327 -10.67 11.03 12.03
CA ALA A 327 -11.99 11.08 11.40
C ALA A 327 -11.94 11.27 9.88
N ALA A 328 -10.87 11.88 9.35
CA ALA A 328 -10.67 12.04 7.91
C ALA A 328 -10.02 10.82 7.23
N ALA A 329 -9.56 9.81 8.00
CA ALA A 329 -8.97 8.58 7.49
C ALA A 329 -9.67 7.31 8.03
N PRO A 330 -11.01 7.21 7.99
CA PRO A 330 -11.73 6.17 8.72
C PRO A 330 -11.57 4.79 8.10
N ARG A 331 -11.37 4.71 6.79
CA ARG A 331 -11.37 3.42 6.06
C ARG A 331 -10.30 3.34 4.98
N LYS A 332 -10.47 4.04 3.83
CA LYS A 332 -9.57 3.99 2.67
C LYS A 332 -9.67 5.25 1.83
N GLY A 333 -8.69 5.45 0.96
CA GLY A 333 -8.72 6.51 -0.06
C GLY A 333 -7.95 7.77 0.30
N LEU A 334 -7.19 7.79 1.40
CA LEU A 334 -6.28 8.91 1.68
C LEU A 334 -5.20 8.98 0.58
N ALA A 335 -4.93 10.19 0.04
CA ALA A 335 -3.85 10.42 -0.90
C ALA A 335 -3.15 11.73 -0.58
N LEU A 336 -1.86 11.66 -0.28
CA LEU A 336 -1.07 12.79 0.19
C LEU A 336 -0.76 13.77 -0.94
N PHE A 337 -0.71 15.05 -0.63
CA PHE A 337 -0.11 16.05 -1.52
C PHE A 337 1.42 15.90 -1.54
N PRO A 338 2.09 16.28 -2.64
CA PRO A 338 3.54 16.07 -2.78
C PRO A 338 4.40 17.01 -1.94
N ARG A 339 3.81 17.97 -1.26
CA ARG A 339 4.47 18.90 -0.31
C ARG A 339 3.48 19.43 0.72
N ARG A 340 3.99 20.11 1.72
CA ARG A 340 3.14 20.83 2.69
C ARG A 340 2.46 22.03 2.03
N ILE A 341 1.24 22.32 2.49
CA ILE A 341 0.45 23.49 2.11
C ILE A 341 0.26 24.32 3.37
N ASN A 342 0.73 25.56 3.33
CA ASN A 342 0.70 26.46 4.50
C ASN A 342 1.32 25.85 5.76
N GLY A 343 2.44 25.09 5.61
CA GLY A 343 3.16 24.45 6.70
C GLY A 343 2.56 23.14 7.20
N LYS A 344 1.41 22.71 6.70
CA LYS A 344 0.73 21.47 7.09
C LYS A 344 0.83 20.39 6.02
N TYR A 345 0.83 19.13 6.43
CA TYR A 345 0.52 18.04 5.53
C TYR A 345 -0.92 18.18 5.04
N ALA A 346 -1.13 17.90 3.77
CA ALA A 346 -2.45 17.89 3.14
C ALA A 346 -2.70 16.53 2.49
N ALA A 347 -3.94 16.09 2.50
CA ALA A 347 -4.36 14.87 1.82
C ALA A 347 -5.78 14.99 1.26
N LEU A 348 -5.98 14.34 0.12
CA LEU A 348 -7.32 14.04 -0.37
C LEU A 348 -7.89 12.88 0.45
N THR A 349 -9.20 12.91 0.68
CA THR A 349 -9.90 11.85 1.38
C THR A 349 -11.33 11.69 0.86
N ARG A 350 -11.87 10.51 1.03
CA ARG A 350 -13.28 10.16 0.82
C ARG A 350 -13.88 9.64 2.13
N TYR A 351 -13.79 10.46 3.17
CA TYR A 351 -14.10 10.08 4.54
C TYR A 351 -15.52 9.56 4.74
N ASP A 352 -16.48 10.03 3.94
CA ASP A 352 -17.89 9.61 3.91
C ASP A 352 -18.20 8.54 2.84
N SER A 353 -17.19 8.12 2.06
CA SER A 353 -17.30 7.15 0.95
C SER A 353 -18.16 7.61 -0.23
N GLU A 354 -18.57 8.87 -0.27
CA GLU A 354 -19.47 9.41 -1.28
C GLU A 354 -18.91 10.65 -1.98
N THR A 355 -18.11 11.48 -1.27
CA THR A 355 -17.65 12.78 -1.76
C THR A 355 -16.13 12.88 -1.78
N ASN A 356 -15.59 13.86 -2.50
CA ASN A 356 -14.19 14.22 -2.43
C ASN A 356 -13.96 15.35 -1.42
N ALA A 357 -12.97 15.17 -0.56
CA ALA A 357 -12.62 16.14 0.47
C ALA A 357 -11.10 16.30 0.60
N VAL A 358 -10.68 17.39 1.22
CA VAL A 358 -9.31 17.68 1.63
C VAL A 358 -9.24 17.71 3.14
N CYS A 359 -8.18 17.19 3.71
CA CYS A 359 -7.87 17.31 5.12
C CYS A 359 -6.43 17.78 5.32
N PHE A 360 -6.18 18.44 6.47
CA PHE A 360 -4.88 18.95 6.85
C PHE A 360 -4.47 18.39 8.21
N SER A 361 -3.16 18.20 8.37
CA SER A 361 -2.59 17.72 9.63
C SER A 361 -1.21 18.31 9.88
N ASP A 362 -0.86 18.41 11.15
CA ASP A 362 0.51 18.72 11.57
C ASP A 362 1.41 17.46 11.51
N THR A 363 0.81 16.26 11.48
CA THR A 363 1.52 14.97 11.46
C THR A 363 0.95 14.04 10.40
N LEU A 364 1.77 13.10 9.89
CA LEU A 364 1.32 12.10 8.91
C LEU A 364 0.41 11.00 9.52
N GLY A 365 0.47 10.80 10.83
CA GLY A 365 -0.22 9.70 11.51
C GLY A 365 -1.66 9.99 11.93
N HIS A 366 -2.10 11.25 11.97
CA HIS A 366 -3.43 11.62 12.46
C HIS A 366 -4.10 12.67 11.57
N TRP A 367 -5.30 12.35 11.06
CA TRP A 367 -6.07 13.20 10.16
C TRP A 367 -7.45 13.49 10.75
N GLY A 368 -7.61 14.69 11.28
CA GLY A 368 -8.80 15.08 12.06
C GLY A 368 -10.02 15.35 11.20
N ARG A 369 -10.21 16.61 10.78
CA ARG A 369 -11.39 17.07 10.03
C ARG A 369 -11.10 17.15 8.54
N ALA A 370 -12.06 16.67 7.73
CA ALA A 370 -12.08 16.89 6.30
C ALA A 370 -13.02 18.03 5.88
N VAL A 371 -12.71 18.66 4.77
CA VAL A 371 -13.54 19.68 4.10
C VAL A 371 -13.90 19.15 2.71
N THR A 372 -15.17 18.89 2.47
CA THR A 372 -15.69 18.46 1.17
C THR A 372 -15.56 19.58 0.15
N PHE A 373 -15.00 19.28 -1.02
CA PHE A 373 -14.88 20.22 -2.12
C PHE A 373 -15.68 19.79 -3.37
N GLN A 374 -16.04 18.52 -3.49
CA GLN A 374 -16.82 18.01 -4.63
C GLN A 374 -17.91 17.04 -4.18
N LEU A 375 -19.08 17.22 -4.71
CA LEU A 375 -20.27 16.35 -4.56
C LEU A 375 -20.59 15.72 -5.91
N PRO A 376 -21.25 14.55 -5.96
CA PRO A 376 -21.77 13.98 -7.21
C PRO A 376 -22.71 14.98 -7.92
N GLU A 377 -22.43 15.27 -9.18
CA GLU A 377 -23.19 16.22 -9.98
C GLU A 377 -23.67 15.60 -11.30
N TRP A 378 -22.88 14.68 -11.88
CA TRP A 378 -23.13 14.15 -13.22
C TRP A 378 -23.72 12.73 -13.13
N ASP A 379 -24.40 12.28 -14.19
CA ASP A 379 -25.00 10.95 -14.27
C ASP A 379 -23.98 9.81 -14.05
N TRP A 380 -22.72 10.01 -14.42
CA TRP A 380 -21.66 9.06 -14.23
C TRP A 380 -21.07 9.04 -12.82
N GLU A 381 -21.46 9.97 -11.95
CA GLU A 381 -21.04 10.13 -10.56
C GLU A 381 -22.14 9.72 -9.54
N VAL A 382 -23.31 9.34 -10.04
CA VAL A 382 -24.56 9.29 -9.25
C VAL A 382 -24.51 8.38 -8.01
N ILE A 383 -23.60 7.39 -7.97
CA ILE A 383 -23.49 6.48 -6.83
C ILE A 383 -22.46 7.01 -5.83
N GLN A 384 -21.28 7.40 -6.31
CA GLN A 384 -20.20 7.95 -5.46
C GLN A 384 -19.10 8.59 -6.29
N LEU A 385 -18.35 9.45 -5.61
CA LEU A 385 -17.06 10.00 -6.04
C LEU A 385 -15.93 9.51 -5.13
N GLY A 386 -14.70 9.66 -5.60
CA GLY A 386 -13.48 9.49 -4.81
C GLY A 386 -12.27 10.00 -5.55
N ASN A 387 -11.23 10.33 -4.78
CA ASN A 387 -9.90 10.61 -5.34
C ASN A 387 -9.21 9.33 -5.79
N CYS A 388 -8.36 9.43 -6.79
CA CYS A 388 -7.51 8.33 -7.24
C CYS A 388 -6.18 8.31 -6.47
N GLY A 389 -5.25 9.14 -6.86
CA GLY A 389 -3.92 9.25 -6.26
C GLY A 389 -3.61 10.64 -5.77
N SER A 390 -2.33 10.89 -5.57
CA SER A 390 -1.81 12.19 -5.15
C SER A 390 -2.07 13.26 -6.20
N PRO A 391 -2.38 14.51 -5.78
CA PRO A 391 -2.49 15.63 -6.70
C PRO A 391 -1.20 15.92 -7.44
N ILE A 392 -1.33 16.44 -8.66
CA ILE A 392 -0.21 16.87 -9.48
C ILE A 392 -0.19 18.40 -9.50
N GLU A 393 0.94 18.98 -9.10
CA GLU A 393 1.11 20.42 -9.10
C GLU A 393 1.25 20.94 -10.53
N THR A 394 0.49 21.97 -10.88
CA THR A 394 0.58 22.71 -12.13
C THR A 394 0.57 24.19 -11.84
N GLU A 395 0.97 25.03 -12.80
CA GLU A 395 0.89 26.49 -12.66
C GLU A 395 -0.54 27.00 -12.45
N ALA A 396 -1.54 26.24 -12.91
CA ALA A 396 -2.96 26.62 -12.82
C ALA A 396 -3.63 26.15 -11.50
N GLY A 397 -3.02 25.22 -10.77
CA GLY A 397 -3.60 24.62 -9.59
C GLY A 397 -3.18 23.15 -9.41
N TRP A 398 -3.78 22.49 -8.44
CA TRP A 398 -3.61 21.05 -8.21
C TRP A 398 -4.51 20.26 -9.14
N LEU A 399 -3.94 19.58 -10.13
CA LEU A 399 -4.66 18.64 -10.97
C LEU A 399 -4.88 17.33 -10.18
N VAL A 400 -6.12 16.96 -9.94
CA VAL A 400 -6.53 15.77 -9.21
C VAL A 400 -7.28 14.84 -10.15
N LEU A 401 -6.80 13.62 -10.31
CA LEU A 401 -7.58 12.54 -10.90
C LEU A 401 -8.59 12.02 -9.90
N THR A 402 -9.83 11.91 -10.32
CA THR A 402 -10.95 11.38 -9.54
C THR A 402 -11.49 10.12 -10.19
N HIS A 403 -12.17 9.30 -9.40
CA HIS A 403 -13.02 8.24 -9.93
C HIS A 403 -14.46 8.45 -9.51
N ALA A 404 -15.35 7.95 -10.31
CA ALA A 404 -16.76 7.95 -9.99
C ALA A 404 -17.39 6.60 -10.31
N VAL A 405 -18.50 6.33 -9.66
CA VAL A 405 -19.31 5.15 -9.90
C VAL A 405 -20.69 5.58 -10.35
N GLY A 406 -21.05 5.17 -11.55
CA GLY A 406 -22.34 5.40 -12.14
C GLY A 406 -23.23 4.13 -12.19
N PRO A 407 -24.35 4.19 -12.90
CA PRO A 407 -25.27 3.07 -13.07
C PRO A 407 -24.56 1.78 -13.52
N MET A 408 -25.07 0.63 -13.16
CA MET A 408 -24.46 -0.69 -13.38
C MET A 408 -23.08 -0.85 -12.75
N ARG A 409 -22.77 -0.05 -11.72
CA ARG A 409 -21.48 -0.02 -11.05
C ARG A 409 -20.31 0.23 -12.02
N THR A 410 -20.55 1.06 -13.03
CA THR A 410 -19.51 1.44 -13.99
C THR A 410 -18.57 2.46 -13.36
N TYR A 411 -17.30 2.12 -13.26
CA TYR A 411 -16.27 3.04 -12.80
C TYR A 411 -15.72 3.87 -13.96
N SER A 412 -15.47 5.14 -13.68
CA SER A 412 -14.92 6.10 -14.62
C SER A 412 -13.86 6.95 -13.96
N LEU A 413 -12.89 7.42 -14.71
CA LEU A 413 -11.92 8.43 -14.24
C LEU A 413 -12.38 9.81 -14.71
N GLY A 414 -12.27 10.78 -13.81
CA GLY A 414 -12.48 12.19 -14.06
C GLY A 414 -11.26 13.02 -13.64
N ALA A 415 -11.37 14.33 -13.74
CA ALA A 415 -10.34 15.22 -13.24
C ALA A 415 -10.95 16.53 -12.76
N VAL A 416 -10.36 17.09 -11.69
CA VAL A 416 -10.69 18.41 -11.14
C VAL A 416 -9.43 19.22 -10.92
N LEU A 417 -9.57 20.53 -10.87
CA LEU A 417 -8.49 21.48 -10.57
C LEU A 417 -8.82 22.15 -9.23
N LEU A 418 -7.88 22.12 -8.28
CA LEU A 418 -8.01 22.79 -6.99
C LEU A 418 -7.03 23.96 -6.91
N ASP A 419 -7.37 24.95 -6.08
CA ASP A 419 -6.53 26.11 -5.81
C ASP A 419 -5.21 25.69 -5.12
N LEU A 420 -4.08 26.30 -5.51
CA LEU A 420 -2.75 25.94 -5.01
C LEU A 420 -2.57 26.25 -3.52
N ASP A 421 -3.13 27.37 -3.07
CA ASP A 421 -2.97 27.83 -1.69
C ASP A 421 -4.07 27.30 -0.75
N ASP A 422 -5.26 27.08 -1.32
CA ASP A 422 -6.43 26.57 -0.59
C ASP A 422 -7.11 25.46 -1.40
N PRO A 423 -6.58 24.22 -1.34
CA PRO A 423 -7.13 23.11 -2.12
C PRO A 423 -8.52 22.63 -1.67
N THR A 424 -9.13 23.30 -0.69
CA THR A 424 -10.55 23.11 -0.41
C THR A 424 -11.45 23.79 -1.44
N LYS A 425 -10.86 24.64 -2.32
CA LYS A 425 -11.55 25.31 -3.40
C LYS A 425 -11.34 24.60 -4.73
N MET A 426 -12.40 24.07 -5.28
CA MET A 426 -12.40 23.53 -6.64
C MET A 426 -12.56 24.69 -7.63
N LEU A 427 -11.58 24.84 -8.53
CA LEU A 427 -11.55 25.88 -9.57
C LEU A 427 -12.30 25.44 -10.81
N ALA A 428 -12.12 24.19 -11.22
CA ALA A 428 -12.70 23.65 -12.43
C ALA A 428 -12.81 22.11 -12.37
N ALA A 429 -13.65 21.54 -13.23
CA ALA A 429 -13.85 20.09 -13.34
C ALA A 429 -14.14 19.68 -14.79
N LEU A 430 -13.83 18.42 -15.13
CA LEU A 430 -14.32 17.81 -16.37
C LEU A 430 -15.79 17.42 -16.19
N LYS A 431 -16.63 17.78 -17.16
CA LYS A 431 -18.05 17.39 -17.20
C LYS A 431 -18.25 15.95 -17.66
N GLU A 432 -17.41 15.52 -18.58
CA GLU A 432 -17.43 14.15 -19.10
C GLU A 432 -16.26 13.36 -18.52
N PRO A 433 -16.41 12.05 -18.32
CA PRO A 433 -15.31 11.21 -17.85
C PRO A 433 -14.08 11.34 -18.76
N LEU A 434 -12.90 11.39 -18.17
CA LEU A 434 -11.62 11.31 -18.88
C LEU A 434 -11.39 9.94 -19.48
N LEU A 435 -11.70 8.88 -18.71
CA LEU A 435 -11.55 7.49 -19.10
C LEU A 435 -12.72 6.65 -18.60
N ILE A 436 -13.26 5.81 -19.48
CA ILE A 436 -14.25 4.78 -19.18
C ILE A 436 -13.78 3.46 -19.79
N ALA A 437 -14.27 2.33 -19.29
CA ALA A 437 -13.97 1.03 -19.91
C ALA A 437 -14.43 0.99 -21.36
N SER A 438 -13.52 0.71 -22.31
CA SER A 438 -13.90 0.40 -23.69
C SER A 438 -14.61 -0.96 -23.77
N PRO A 439 -15.24 -1.32 -24.88
CA PRO A 439 -15.84 -2.64 -25.02
C PRO A 439 -14.89 -3.81 -24.74
N GLU A 440 -13.59 -3.66 -25.05
CA GLU A 440 -12.54 -4.66 -24.82
C GLU A 440 -12.03 -4.66 -23.38
N GLU A 441 -12.44 -3.67 -22.58
CA GLU A 441 -12.03 -3.47 -21.18
C GLU A 441 -13.14 -3.80 -20.17
N GLN A 442 -14.32 -4.21 -20.65
CA GLN A 442 -15.46 -4.48 -19.77
C GLN A 442 -15.34 -5.78 -18.99
N ASP A 443 -14.67 -6.78 -19.55
CA ASP A 443 -14.58 -8.11 -18.97
C ASP A 443 -13.32 -8.30 -18.12
N GLY A 444 -13.47 -8.96 -16.98
CA GLY A 444 -12.38 -9.32 -16.08
C GLY A 444 -12.87 -9.77 -14.71
N TYR A 445 -12.05 -9.56 -13.68
CA TYR A 445 -12.35 -9.98 -12.31
C TYR A 445 -13.51 -9.19 -11.70
N VAL A 446 -13.54 -7.87 -11.93
CA VAL A 446 -14.69 -7.01 -11.62
C VAL A 446 -15.09 -6.24 -12.88
N PRO A 447 -16.19 -6.59 -13.57
CA PRO A 447 -16.56 -5.97 -14.82
C PRO A 447 -16.78 -4.46 -14.74
N ASN A 448 -16.52 -3.74 -15.85
CA ASN A 448 -16.77 -2.31 -16.04
C ASN A 448 -15.98 -1.39 -15.08
N VAL A 449 -14.80 -1.81 -14.65
CA VAL A 449 -13.93 -1.02 -13.77
C VAL A 449 -12.72 -0.50 -14.55
N VAL A 450 -12.52 0.82 -14.52
CA VAL A 450 -11.24 1.49 -14.77
C VAL A 450 -10.86 2.24 -13.52
N TYR A 451 -9.62 2.03 -13.02
CA TYR A 451 -9.20 2.62 -11.74
C TYR A 451 -7.69 2.84 -11.67
N THR A 452 -7.28 3.96 -11.08
CA THR A 452 -5.86 4.25 -10.83
C THR A 452 -5.66 4.70 -9.38
N CYS A 453 -4.49 4.44 -8.83
CA CYS A 453 -4.03 4.94 -7.55
C CYS A 453 -2.96 6.05 -7.67
N GLY A 454 -2.64 6.48 -8.88
CA GLY A 454 -1.69 7.58 -9.10
C GLY A 454 -1.28 7.73 -10.54
N ALA A 455 -0.82 8.93 -10.87
CA ALA A 455 -0.31 9.31 -12.18
C ALA A 455 0.91 10.21 -12.00
N ILE A 456 1.74 10.37 -13.04
CA ILE A 456 2.86 11.32 -13.06
C ILE A 456 2.74 12.27 -14.22
N ALA A 457 3.29 13.47 -14.04
CA ALA A 457 3.49 14.43 -15.10
C ALA A 457 4.93 14.37 -15.64
N HIS A 458 5.09 14.38 -16.94
CA HIS A 458 6.35 14.54 -17.63
C HIS A 458 6.20 15.66 -18.70
N GLY A 459 6.66 16.86 -18.39
CA GLY A 459 6.33 18.04 -19.18
C GLY A 459 4.82 18.28 -19.24
N ASP A 460 4.26 18.37 -20.44
CA ASP A 460 2.80 18.50 -20.66
C ASP A 460 2.07 17.12 -20.68
N ILE A 461 2.79 16.03 -20.52
CA ILE A 461 2.23 14.69 -20.63
C ILE A 461 1.87 14.17 -19.24
N LEU A 462 0.60 13.81 -19.05
CA LEU A 462 0.10 13.08 -17.91
C LEU A 462 0.09 11.58 -18.24
N VAL A 463 0.84 10.76 -17.49
CA VAL A 463 0.88 9.30 -17.65
C VAL A 463 0.01 8.66 -16.59
N ILE A 464 -0.96 7.89 -17.01
CA ILE A 464 -2.00 7.29 -16.19
C ILE A 464 -1.95 5.75 -16.34
N PRO A 465 -1.26 5.01 -15.49
CA PRO A 465 -1.48 3.57 -15.40
C PRO A 465 -2.85 3.34 -14.77
N TYR A 466 -3.63 2.40 -15.28
CA TYR A 466 -4.95 2.09 -14.74
C TYR A 466 -5.27 0.60 -14.79
N GLY A 467 -5.97 0.13 -13.76
CA GLY A 467 -6.52 -1.21 -13.71
C GLY A 467 -7.73 -1.30 -14.63
N VAL A 468 -7.84 -2.41 -15.34
CA VAL A 468 -8.95 -2.76 -16.21
C VAL A 468 -9.66 -3.96 -15.63
N ALA A 469 -10.95 -3.78 -15.32
CA ALA A 469 -11.84 -4.82 -14.77
C ALA A 469 -11.23 -5.56 -13.56
N ASP A 470 -10.42 -4.85 -12.75
CA ASP A 470 -9.62 -5.37 -11.64
C ASP A 470 -8.83 -6.65 -12.00
N HIS A 471 -8.39 -6.76 -13.24
CA HIS A 471 -7.73 -7.95 -13.74
C HIS A 471 -6.33 -7.68 -14.30
N ARG A 472 -6.18 -6.65 -15.13
CA ARG A 472 -4.93 -6.28 -15.78
C ARG A 472 -4.68 -4.78 -15.65
N ILE A 473 -3.47 -4.34 -15.97
CA ILE A 473 -3.09 -2.92 -15.99
C ILE A 473 -2.81 -2.50 -17.41
N ASN A 474 -3.41 -1.39 -17.80
CA ASN A 474 -3.16 -0.67 -19.04
C ASN A 474 -2.58 0.73 -18.72
N PHE A 475 -2.17 1.44 -19.76
CA PHE A 475 -1.69 2.82 -19.64
C PHE A 475 -2.46 3.73 -20.59
N ALA A 476 -2.64 4.98 -20.16
CA ALA A 476 -3.13 6.06 -20.99
C ALA A 476 -2.27 7.30 -20.76
N THR A 477 -2.24 8.17 -21.76
CA THR A 477 -1.61 9.48 -21.67
C THR A 477 -2.64 10.57 -21.99
N ALA A 478 -2.42 11.77 -21.43
CA ALA A 478 -3.22 12.95 -21.73
C ALA A 478 -2.33 14.19 -21.72
N SER A 479 -2.66 15.22 -22.52
CA SER A 479 -2.01 16.53 -22.42
C SER A 479 -2.60 17.28 -21.24
N ILE A 480 -1.76 17.73 -20.30
CA ILE A 480 -2.19 18.53 -19.14
C ILE A 480 -2.82 19.83 -19.58
N SER A 481 -2.19 20.53 -20.52
CA SER A 481 -2.72 21.79 -21.05
C SER A 481 -4.07 21.60 -21.75
N ALA A 482 -4.27 20.51 -22.49
CA ALA A 482 -5.55 20.18 -23.09
C ALA A 482 -6.62 19.84 -22.04
N LEU A 483 -6.27 19.10 -21.00
CA LEU A 483 -7.16 18.81 -19.87
C LEU A 483 -7.62 20.09 -19.17
N LEU A 484 -6.68 20.94 -18.78
CA LEU A 484 -6.97 22.21 -18.11
C LEU A 484 -7.88 23.11 -18.98
N LYS A 485 -7.65 23.13 -20.29
CA LYS A 485 -8.49 23.90 -21.24
C LYS A 485 -9.91 23.33 -21.37
N ALA A 486 -10.06 22.01 -21.24
CA ALA A 486 -11.36 21.33 -21.36
C ALA A 486 -12.19 21.42 -20.08
N MET A 487 -11.57 21.69 -18.94
CA MET A 487 -12.27 21.87 -17.67
C MET A 487 -13.12 23.15 -17.70
N THR A 488 -14.29 23.08 -17.12
CA THR A 488 -15.18 24.23 -16.98
C THR A 488 -15.12 24.75 -15.56
N THR A 489 -15.08 26.09 -15.41
CA THR A 489 -15.22 26.75 -14.12
C THR A 489 -16.52 26.37 -13.45
N THR A 490 -16.43 25.96 -12.21
CA THR A 490 -17.61 25.61 -11.39
C THR A 490 -18.11 26.86 -10.68
N GLU A 491 -19.29 27.32 -11.05
CA GLU A 491 -19.97 28.48 -10.41
C GLU A 491 -20.70 28.13 -9.10
N HIS A 492 -20.34 27.03 -8.41
CA HIS A 492 -21.14 26.54 -7.27
C HIS A 492 -20.44 26.53 -5.89
N PRO A 493 -20.11 27.72 -5.31
CA PRO A 493 -19.86 27.80 -3.87
C PRO A 493 -21.10 27.60 -3.00
N ALA A 494 -22.32 27.76 -3.58
CA ALA A 494 -23.58 27.83 -2.81
C ALA A 494 -24.18 26.47 -2.38
N ILE A 495 -23.89 25.39 -3.11
CA ILE A 495 -24.43 24.05 -2.78
C ILE A 495 -23.63 23.42 -1.65
N VAL A 496 -22.32 23.56 -1.65
CA VAL A 496 -21.45 23.06 -0.57
C VAL A 496 -21.81 23.72 0.76
N ALA A 497 -22.08 25.03 0.75
CA ALA A 497 -22.52 25.76 1.95
C ALA A 497 -23.87 25.28 2.50
N LYS A 498 -24.83 24.92 1.64
CA LYS A 498 -26.15 24.44 2.04
C LYS A 498 -26.11 23.02 2.63
N VAL A 499 -25.28 22.13 2.08
CA VAL A 499 -25.15 20.75 2.61
C VAL A 499 -24.38 20.74 3.92
N GLN A 500 -23.34 21.58 4.06
CA GLN A 500 -22.63 21.74 5.32
C GLN A 500 -23.52 22.31 6.43
N HIS A 501 -24.41 23.25 6.11
CA HIS A 501 -25.33 23.83 7.09
C HIS A 501 -26.36 22.80 7.56
N ARG A 502 -26.92 21.98 6.66
CA ARG A 502 -27.87 20.92 7.02
C ARG A 502 -27.25 19.84 7.91
N ARG A 503 -26.02 19.36 7.58
CA ARG A 503 -25.33 18.34 8.40
C ARG A 503 -24.89 18.88 9.78
N LEU A 504 -24.59 20.15 9.91
CA LEU A 504 -24.26 20.77 11.21
C LEU A 504 -25.51 20.93 12.08
N GLU A 505 -26.68 21.18 11.50
CA GLU A 505 -27.97 21.23 12.22
C GLU A 505 -28.39 19.82 12.67
N ASP A 506 -28.23 18.80 11.84
CA ASP A 506 -28.53 17.39 12.17
C ASP A 506 -27.65 16.87 13.31
N LEU A 507 -26.36 17.22 13.33
CA LEU A 507 -25.41 16.83 14.39
C LEU A 507 -25.60 17.62 15.70
N ALA A 508 -26.24 18.80 15.67
CA ALA A 508 -26.55 19.57 16.85
C ALA A 508 -27.84 19.11 17.55
N LEU A 509 -28.64 18.25 16.92
CA LEU A 509 -29.86 17.67 17.46
C LEU A 509 -29.66 16.29 18.10
N GLU A 510 -28.44 15.70 18.00
CA GLU A 510 -28.08 14.40 18.61
C GLU A 510 -27.19 14.53 19.87
N HIS A 511 -27.16 15.70 20.51
CA HIS A 511 -26.54 15.92 21.84
C HIS A 511 -27.51 16.36 22.88
#